data_c92aaed7709a7b364b9b8302a31b08bc
#
_entry.id   c92aaed7709a7b364b9b8302a31b08bc
#
_cell.length_a   1.000
_cell.length_b   1.000
_cell.length_c   1.000
_cell.angle_alpha   90.00
_cell.angle_beta   90.00
_cell.angle_gamma   90.00
#
_symmetry.space_group_name_H-M   'P 1'
#
loop_
_entity.id
_entity.type
_entity.pdbx_description
1 polymer ?
#
loop_
_entity_poly.entity_id
_entity_poly.type
_entity_poly.pdbx_seq_one_letter_code
_entity_poly.pdbx_strand_id
1 'polypeptide(L)' 'MPSIPTIEVRGSIRLGQFLKRAGLVEDGAEARDLIQSGDVSVNGEVETRRGHALEDGELVELRTP' A
#
# COMPACT_ATOMS: atom_id res chain seq x y z
N MET A 1 -0.37 -21.78 -2.47
CA MET A 1 -0.85 -20.49 -2.98
C MET A 1 -0.10 -19.35 -2.33
N PRO A 2 0.49 -18.46 -3.12
CA PRO A 2 1.11 -17.30 -2.52
C PRO A 2 0.05 -16.47 -1.81
N SER A 3 0.30 -16.11 -0.57
CA SER A 3 -0.60 -15.22 0.14
C SER A 3 -0.27 -13.78 -0.25
N ILE A 4 -1.32 -13.01 -0.54
CA ILE A 4 -1.17 -11.59 -0.81
C ILE A 4 -1.20 -10.87 0.53
N PRO A 5 -0.14 -10.13 0.91
CA PRO A 5 -0.18 -9.38 2.16
C PRO A 5 -1.32 -8.37 2.13
N THR A 6 -2.19 -8.46 3.12
CA THR A 6 -3.31 -7.53 3.30
C THR A 6 -3.21 -6.95 4.70
N ILE A 7 -3.11 -5.63 4.81
CA ILE A 7 -2.91 -4.97 6.08
C ILE A 7 -3.98 -3.90 6.27
N GLU A 8 -4.60 -3.90 7.43
CA GLU A 8 -5.61 -2.92 7.78
C GLU A 8 -4.95 -1.61 8.23
N VAL A 9 -5.44 -0.50 7.70
CA VAL A 9 -4.96 0.84 8.05
C VAL A 9 -5.52 1.24 9.40
N ARG A 10 -4.67 1.77 10.26
CA ARG A 10 -5.08 2.33 11.55
C ARG A 10 -4.72 3.81 11.58
N GLY A 11 -5.73 4.65 11.74
CA GLY A 11 -5.57 6.10 11.71
C GLY A 11 -5.50 6.61 10.27
N SER A 12 -5.04 7.85 10.12
CA SER A 12 -4.93 8.49 8.81
C SER A 12 -3.47 8.56 8.40
N ILE A 13 -3.15 8.11 7.18
CA ILE A 13 -1.79 8.09 6.69
C ILE A 13 -1.81 8.08 5.16
N ARG A 14 -0.79 8.61 4.52
CA ARG A 14 -0.65 8.53 3.07
C ARG A 14 -0.16 7.16 2.66
N LEU A 15 -0.60 6.70 1.47
CA LEU A 15 -0.30 5.35 1.01
C LEU A 15 1.20 5.03 0.99
N GLY A 16 2.02 5.93 0.44
CA GLY A 16 3.46 5.69 0.40
C GLY A 16 4.09 5.56 1.78
N GLN A 17 3.66 6.39 2.73
CA GLN A 17 4.13 6.31 4.10
C GLN A 17 3.64 5.05 4.80
N PHE A 18 2.42 4.64 4.49
CA PHE A 18 1.85 3.42 5.08
C PHE A 18 2.68 2.20 4.71
N LEU A 19 3.08 2.07 3.45
CA LEU A 19 3.89 0.93 3.01
C LEU A 19 5.21 0.85 3.76
N LYS A 20 5.85 1.99 4.02
CA LYS A 20 7.09 2.03 4.79
C LYS A 20 6.85 1.67 6.25
N ARG A 21 5.82 2.25 6.85
CA ARG A 21 5.53 2.03 8.27
C ARG A 21 5.14 0.58 8.54
N ALA A 22 4.44 -0.05 7.59
CA ALA A 22 4.04 -1.44 7.72
C ALA A 22 5.18 -2.42 7.42
N GLY A 23 6.34 -1.92 7.01
CA GLY A 23 7.48 -2.77 6.70
C GLY A 23 7.38 -3.51 5.37
N LEU A 24 6.49 -3.08 4.49
CA LEU A 24 6.31 -3.72 3.19
C LEU A 24 7.35 -3.26 2.18
N VAL A 25 7.92 -2.08 2.39
CA VAL A 25 9.00 -1.55 1.57
C VAL A 25 10.05 -0.92 2.46
N GLU A 26 11.26 -0.75 1.94
CA GLU A 26 12.38 -0.20 2.73
C GLU A 26 12.46 1.32 2.67
N ASP A 27 12.05 1.92 1.54
CA ASP A 27 12.15 3.37 1.37
C ASP A 27 11.05 3.91 0.47
N GLY A 28 11.03 5.24 0.33
CA GLY A 28 10.00 5.91 -0.46
C GLY A 28 10.09 5.63 -1.96
N ALA A 29 11.29 5.39 -2.48
CA ALA A 29 11.45 5.09 -3.91
C ALA A 29 10.83 3.73 -4.23
N GLU A 30 11.05 2.74 -3.39
CA GLU A 30 10.44 1.42 -3.57
C GLU A 30 8.92 1.51 -3.47
N ALA A 31 8.41 2.27 -2.49
CA ALA A 31 6.98 2.47 -2.34
C ALA A 31 6.38 3.10 -3.60
N ARG A 32 7.04 4.15 -4.12
CA ARG A 32 6.58 4.82 -5.33
C ARG A 32 6.52 3.87 -6.52
N ASP A 33 7.56 3.06 -6.70
CA ASP A 33 7.63 2.16 -7.84
C ASP A 33 6.52 1.10 -7.79
N LEU A 34 6.27 0.52 -6.62
CA LEU A 34 5.20 -0.46 -6.46
C LEU A 34 3.83 0.15 -6.69
N ILE A 35 3.60 1.34 -6.17
CA ILE A 35 2.32 2.02 -6.34
C ILE A 35 2.08 2.38 -7.80
N GLN A 36 3.07 2.95 -8.47
CA GLN A 36 2.93 3.37 -9.86
C GLN A 36 2.79 2.21 -10.82
N SER A 37 3.37 1.06 -10.50
CA SER A 37 3.22 -0.11 -11.36
C SER A 37 1.88 -0.85 -11.17
N GLY A 38 1.04 -0.40 -10.25
CA GLY A 38 -0.27 -1.00 -10.06
C GLY A 38 -0.26 -2.22 -9.16
N ASP A 39 0.80 -2.41 -8.37
CA ASP A 39 0.93 -3.56 -7.49
C ASP A 39 0.28 -3.35 -6.13
N VAL A 40 -0.32 -2.19 -5.89
CA VAL A 40 -0.94 -1.84 -4.61
C VAL A 40 -2.42 -1.57 -4.81
N SER A 41 -3.25 -2.20 -3.99
CA SER A 41 -4.69 -1.99 -4.03
C SER A 41 -5.19 -1.52 -2.66
N VAL A 42 -6.22 -0.68 -2.68
CA VAL A 42 -6.90 -0.21 -1.47
C VAL A 42 -8.35 -0.64 -1.57
N ASN A 43 -8.80 -1.43 -0.61
CA ASN A 43 -10.16 -1.99 -0.60
C ASN A 43 -10.50 -2.73 -1.91
N GLY A 44 -9.50 -3.42 -2.49
CA GLY A 44 -9.69 -4.18 -3.71
C GLY A 44 -9.52 -3.41 -5.01
N GLU A 45 -9.28 -2.10 -4.94
CA GLU A 45 -9.09 -1.27 -6.13
C GLU A 45 -7.64 -0.82 -6.23
N VAL A 46 -7.05 -0.96 -7.42
CA VAL A 46 -5.68 -0.53 -7.65
C VAL A 46 -5.56 0.98 -7.43
N GLU A 47 -4.58 1.38 -6.63
CA GLU A 47 -4.30 2.79 -6.39
C GLU A 47 -2.88 3.10 -6.86
N THR A 48 -2.75 4.07 -7.77
CA THR A 48 -1.44 4.42 -8.33
C THR A 48 -0.90 5.75 -7.81
N ARG A 49 -1.61 6.40 -6.90
CA ARG A 49 -1.18 7.68 -6.32
C ARG A 49 -0.54 7.47 -4.97
N ARG A 50 0.75 7.74 -4.89
CA ARG A 50 1.53 7.61 -3.66
C ARG A 50 0.97 8.49 -2.52
N GLY A 51 0.47 9.66 -2.87
CA GLY A 51 -0.08 10.60 -1.91
C GLY A 51 -1.54 10.36 -1.53
N HIS A 52 -2.13 9.27 -2.00
CA HIS A 52 -3.52 8.95 -1.66
C HIS A 52 -3.68 8.83 -0.14
N ALA A 53 -4.64 9.56 0.42
CA ALA A 53 -4.89 9.55 1.87
C ALA A 53 -5.70 8.32 2.23
N LEU A 54 -5.14 7.50 3.12
CA LEU A 54 -5.83 6.32 3.64
C LEU A 54 -6.56 6.68 4.93
N GLU A 55 -7.69 6.02 5.14
CA GLU A 55 -8.49 6.19 6.35
C GLU A 55 -8.48 4.94 7.20
N ASP A 56 -8.78 5.11 8.48
CA ASP A 56 -8.85 4.01 9.43
C ASP A 56 -9.81 2.93 8.92
N GLY A 57 -9.39 1.68 8.98
CA GLY A 57 -10.20 0.54 8.58
C GLY A 57 -10.06 0.12 7.12
N GLU A 58 -9.39 0.92 6.29
CA GLU A 58 -9.18 0.52 4.90
C GLU A 58 -8.17 -0.64 4.81
N LEU A 59 -8.33 -1.49 3.80
CA LEU A 59 -7.46 -2.64 3.60
C LEU A 59 -6.53 -2.39 2.43
N VAL A 60 -5.23 -2.49 2.69
CA VAL A 60 -4.20 -2.31 1.66
C VAL A 60 -3.61 -3.67 1.32
N GLU A 61 -3.61 -4.00 0.04
CA GLU A 61 -3.03 -5.25 -0.46
C GLU A 61 -1.83 -4.93 -1.33
N LEU A 62 -0.76 -5.69 -1.14
CA LEU A 62 0.44 -5.56 -1.95
C LEU A 62 0.57 -6.79 -2.82
N ARG A 63 0.47 -6.62 -4.13
CA ARG A 63 0.65 -7.69 -5.09
C ARG A 63 2.10 -7.71 -5.53
N THR A 64 2.82 -8.73 -5.12
CA THR A 64 4.18 -8.94 -5.61
C THR A 64 4.19 -10.18 -6.49
N PRO A 65 4.96 -10.16 -7.58
CA PRO A 65 5.08 -11.34 -8.44
C PRO A 65 5.71 -12.51 -7.70
#